data_306e7a4110cb41ad5e142914783e7625
#
_entry.id   306e7a4110cb41ad5e142914783e7625
#
_cell.length_a   1.000
_cell.length_b   1.000
_cell.length_c   1.000
_cell.angle_alpha   90.00
_cell.angle_beta   90.00
_cell.angle_gamma   90.00
#
_symmetry.space_group_name_H-M   'P 1'
#
loop_
_entity.id
_entity.type
_entity.pdbx_description
1 polymer ?
#
loop_
_entity_poly.entity_id
_entity_poly.type
_entity_poly.pdbx_seq_one_letter_code
_entity_poly.pdbx_strand_id
1 'polypeptide(L)'
;MKKIFLSIAALATLGMSSCTKFLEVNSPSTLTEEVMYSSESEAYRAILGVYAVLGHNRLYGQQTSLYYGYNNDIEFGTTSAVPEDTRRGLWDYTATPSNSEMEGFNYMYIAINRANECITGIENSPLFINSDPTQPSMIRHLYGEAKAIRALMYLELTRNWGDVPFLTRETRFDDNFYPGATNRDTIQAHVIEDLIEVEPTMYYAGELTEKVERLNRGAVQGLIARLALTRGGWSLRPDLNNPSAPGRMYRPADYLKYYQIAADYSRKLIESGRHTLASSFKEVFYNQCQEIYPGNDDMLYEVAMALNYNSAVGHNIGVRIEKNSFSIYGFSNVYYNVTLPFMYSFAQGDMRRDISCVPYLWQWNEETGRLEQEPADPVRRVCVGKWSKLDMKTPQGYNGEYNTGINWPIIRYADVLLMFAEAENELKGAPTDSARMALKEVRKRAFPADLHAAMVDEYVDGLTDHDTFFDALVNERAWEFAGESIRKYDLIRWNLLREKLIELKQNLFDMGIQSRNPSGGGKYANVPNYIYYKKNSDGTLDIKGLDQNMTSTPTGYTRYQWCGRMVETQNGEFILKKEYNYYYRDVVLNQDPMVYLYPIHKDVIAESMGSLKNYYGK
;
A
#
# COMPACT_ATOMS: atom_id res chain seq x y z
N MET A 1 81.49 -23.53 -13.18
CA MET A 1 80.09 -23.51 -13.58
C MET A 1 79.13 -24.08 -12.53
N LYS A 2 79.39 -25.19 -11.83
CA LYS A 2 78.44 -25.75 -10.79
C LYS A 2 78.20 -24.85 -9.56
N LYS A 3 79.21 -24.01 -9.17
CA LYS A 3 79.03 -23.09 -8.00
C LYS A 3 78.19 -21.84 -8.32
N ILE A 4 78.15 -21.40 -9.58
CA ILE A 4 77.34 -20.26 -10.01
C ILE A 4 75.85 -20.66 -10.13
N PHE A 5 75.60 -21.88 -10.56
CA PHE A 5 74.22 -22.40 -10.61
C PHE A 5 73.55 -22.61 -9.22
N LEU A 6 74.38 -22.97 -8.21
CA LEU A 6 73.82 -23.12 -6.83
C LEU A 6 73.53 -21.75 -6.20
N SER A 7 74.29 -20.72 -6.51
CA SER A 7 74.05 -19.36 -6.00
C SER A 7 72.80 -18.71 -6.64
N ILE A 8 72.52 -18.98 -7.89
CA ILE A 8 71.33 -18.47 -8.61
C ILE A 8 70.09 -19.22 -8.15
N ALA A 9 70.16 -20.52 -7.85
CA ALA A 9 69.05 -21.30 -7.30
C ALA A 9 68.72 -20.86 -5.86
N ALA A 10 69.70 -20.51 -5.02
CA ALA A 10 69.48 -20.01 -3.66
C ALA A 10 68.93 -18.57 -3.63
N LEU A 11 69.25 -17.71 -4.61
CA LEU A 11 68.60 -16.39 -4.74
C LEU A 11 67.17 -16.50 -5.30
N ALA A 12 66.87 -17.48 -6.14
CA ALA A 12 65.50 -17.68 -6.66
C ALA A 12 64.54 -18.23 -5.60
N THR A 13 64.99 -19.02 -4.63
CA THR A 13 64.17 -19.55 -3.52
C THR A 13 63.93 -18.51 -2.41
N LEU A 14 64.78 -17.49 -2.27
CA LEU A 14 64.59 -16.36 -1.34
C LEU A 14 63.63 -15.29 -1.90
N GLY A 15 63.38 -15.29 -3.21
CA GLY A 15 62.45 -14.37 -3.87
C GLY A 15 60.98 -14.86 -3.86
N MET A 16 60.69 -16.11 -3.47
CA MET A 16 59.33 -16.65 -3.44
C MET A 16 58.65 -16.58 -2.08
N SER A 17 59.31 -16.05 -1.04
CA SER A 17 58.64 -15.69 0.21
C SER A 17 58.27 -14.19 0.19
N SER A 18 57.86 -13.69 -0.96
CA SER A 18 57.28 -12.36 -1.08
C SER A 18 55.94 -12.34 -0.37
N CYS A 19 55.88 -11.57 0.68
CA CYS A 19 54.73 -11.30 1.48
C CYS A 19 53.50 -11.05 0.63
N THR A 20 52.58 -12.02 0.56
CA THR A 20 51.22 -11.80 0.02
C THR A 20 50.53 -10.63 0.70
N LYS A 21 50.88 -10.34 1.95
CA LYS A 21 50.38 -9.17 2.72
C LYS A 21 50.91 -7.80 2.23
N PHE A 22 51.95 -7.73 1.40
CA PHE A 22 52.47 -6.44 0.89
C PHE A 22 51.72 -5.94 -0.35
N LEU A 23 50.93 -6.80 -0.99
CA LEU A 23 50.10 -6.44 -2.16
C LEU A 23 48.64 -6.17 -1.77
N GLU A 24 48.26 -6.45 -0.54
CA GLU A 24 46.97 -6.01 0.04
C GLU A 24 47.13 -4.55 0.53
N VAL A 25 47.21 -3.63 -0.40
CA VAL A 25 47.01 -2.22 -0.10
C VAL A 25 45.50 -2.04 0.10
N ASN A 26 45.07 -2.14 1.33
CA ASN A 26 43.73 -1.66 1.69
C ASN A 26 43.69 -0.19 1.29
N SER A 27 42.96 0.13 0.23
CA SER A 27 42.70 1.51 -0.15
C SER A 27 42.10 2.21 1.06
N PRO A 28 42.66 3.29 1.59
CA PRO A 28 42.07 4.00 2.74
C PRO A 28 40.70 4.63 2.43
N SER A 29 40.26 4.54 1.17
CA SER A 29 38.95 4.97 0.70
C SER A 29 37.93 3.81 0.50
N THR A 30 38.35 2.55 0.73
CA THR A 30 37.44 1.41 0.65
C THR A 30 36.90 1.15 2.05
N LEU A 31 35.59 1.44 2.26
CA LEU A 31 34.87 1.03 3.45
C LEU A 31 34.80 -0.51 3.44
N THR A 32 35.59 -1.15 4.31
CA THR A 32 35.47 -2.59 4.52
C THR A 32 34.23 -2.88 5.40
N GLU A 33 33.67 -4.08 5.30
CA GLU A 33 32.55 -4.51 6.12
C GLU A 33 32.82 -4.31 7.63
N GLU A 34 34.05 -4.60 8.07
CA GLU A 34 34.48 -4.38 9.47
C GLU A 34 34.38 -2.90 9.89
N VAL A 35 34.70 -1.97 9.00
CA VAL A 35 34.60 -0.52 9.28
C VAL A 35 33.15 -0.06 9.28
N MET A 36 32.34 -0.59 8.36
CA MET A 36 30.94 -0.20 8.18
C MET A 36 30.07 -0.53 9.41
N TYR A 37 30.40 -1.58 10.15
CA TYR A 37 29.66 -1.98 11.37
C TYR A 37 30.45 -1.81 12.66
N SER A 38 31.54 -1.02 12.63
CA SER A 38 32.38 -0.73 13.80
C SER A 38 31.78 0.28 14.77
N SER A 39 30.81 1.07 14.34
CA SER A 39 30.09 2.05 15.15
C SER A 39 28.59 2.10 14.79
N GLU A 40 27.75 2.52 15.73
CA GLU A 40 26.30 2.71 15.49
C GLU A 40 26.05 3.71 14.37
N SER A 41 26.87 4.76 14.26
CA SER A 41 26.75 5.78 13.21
C SER A 41 27.02 5.21 11.82
N GLU A 42 28.03 4.35 11.65
CA GLU A 42 28.32 3.74 10.35
C GLU A 42 27.26 2.65 10.01
N ALA A 43 26.86 1.84 10.98
CA ALA A 43 25.78 0.88 10.82
C ALA A 43 24.46 1.58 10.41
N TYR A 44 24.18 2.74 11.00
CA TYR A 44 23.01 3.56 10.62
C TYR A 44 23.10 4.02 9.17
N ARG A 45 24.26 4.47 8.69
CA ARG A 45 24.46 4.84 7.28
C ARG A 45 24.20 3.67 6.33
N ALA A 46 24.60 2.46 6.70
CA ALA A 46 24.32 1.26 5.92
C ALA A 46 22.80 1.01 5.82
N ILE A 47 22.07 1.12 6.94
CA ILE A 47 20.60 0.99 6.96
C ILE A 47 19.92 2.07 6.13
N LEU A 48 20.40 3.32 6.14
CA LEU A 48 19.87 4.37 5.27
C LEU A 48 20.00 4.00 3.78
N GLY A 49 21.06 3.25 3.39
CA GLY A 49 21.20 2.69 2.05
C GLY A 49 20.11 1.68 1.68
N VAL A 50 19.51 1.00 2.67
CA VAL A 50 18.36 0.12 2.47
C VAL A 50 17.07 0.94 2.32
N TYR A 51 16.83 1.91 3.21
CA TYR A 51 15.69 2.82 3.12
C TYR A 51 15.62 3.58 1.81
N ALA A 52 16.77 4.00 1.26
CA ALA A 52 16.83 4.72 -0.01
C ALA A 52 16.24 3.93 -1.18
N VAL A 53 16.26 2.59 -1.13
CA VAL A 53 15.62 1.76 -2.15
C VAL A 53 14.10 1.83 -2.04
N LEU A 54 13.55 1.91 -0.82
CA LEU A 54 12.10 1.96 -0.62
C LEU A 54 11.45 3.18 -1.28
N GLY A 55 12.12 4.34 -1.27
CA GLY A 55 11.64 5.57 -1.92
C GLY A 55 11.77 5.59 -3.44
N HIS A 56 12.35 4.56 -4.07
CA HIS A 56 12.51 4.51 -5.52
C HIS A 56 11.15 4.40 -6.24
N ASN A 57 11.03 4.99 -7.46
CA ASN A 57 9.79 4.97 -8.24
C ASN A 57 9.31 3.55 -8.62
N ARG A 58 10.21 2.56 -8.65
CA ARG A 58 9.83 1.14 -8.84
C ARG A 58 9.27 0.50 -7.56
N LEU A 59 9.45 1.13 -6.40
CA LEU A 59 8.84 0.73 -5.13
C LEU A 59 7.81 1.76 -4.67
N TYR A 60 7.90 2.23 -3.41
CA TYR A 60 6.88 3.09 -2.81
C TYR A 60 6.86 4.52 -3.36
N GLY A 61 7.89 4.96 -4.09
CA GLY A 61 7.85 6.21 -4.84
C GLY A 61 6.71 6.25 -5.86
N GLN A 62 6.32 5.09 -6.46
CA GLN A 62 5.23 5.01 -7.41
C GLN A 62 4.62 3.61 -7.60
N GLN A 63 5.40 2.57 -8.02
CA GLN A 63 4.80 1.31 -8.50
C GLN A 63 4.12 0.52 -7.38
N THR A 64 4.80 0.25 -6.29
CA THR A 64 4.24 -0.54 -5.18
C THR A 64 3.10 0.21 -4.50
N SER A 65 3.27 1.51 -4.25
CA SER A 65 2.26 2.34 -3.60
C SER A 65 1.03 2.58 -4.46
N LEU A 66 1.22 2.81 -5.77
CA LEU A 66 0.17 3.36 -6.63
C LEU A 66 -0.26 2.45 -7.80
N TYR A 67 0.41 1.31 -8.08
CA TYR A 67 0.00 0.46 -9.19
C TYR A 67 -0.53 -0.90 -8.76
N TYR A 68 0.07 -1.54 -7.73
CA TYR A 68 -0.23 -2.95 -7.44
C TYR A 68 -1.50 -3.17 -6.62
N GLY A 69 -1.88 -2.25 -5.74
CA GLY A 69 -2.99 -2.41 -4.81
C GLY A 69 -4.36 -1.94 -5.31
N TYR A 70 -4.49 -1.50 -6.55
CA TYR A 70 -5.70 -0.87 -7.06
C TYR A 70 -6.52 -1.77 -7.99
N ASN A 71 -7.65 -1.24 -8.43
CA ASN A 71 -8.76 -1.92 -9.09
C ASN A 71 -9.41 -2.99 -8.19
N ASN A 72 -10.22 -2.49 -7.30
CA ASN A 72 -11.06 -3.25 -6.39
C ASN A 72 -12.48 -2.68 -6.41
N ASP A 73 -13.31 -3.03 -5.45
CA ASP A 73 -14.73 -2.63 -5.41
C ASP A 73 -14.96 -1.15 -5.10
N ILE A 74 -14.00 -0.45 -4.53
CA ILE A 74 -14.15 0.95 -4.10
C ILE A 74 -13.37 1.95 -4.95
N GLU A 75 -12.31 1.51 -5.62
CA GLU A 75 -11.38 2.38 -6.33
C GLU A 75 -10.80 1.72 -7.58
N PHE A 76 -10.45 2.53 -8.57
CA PHE A 76 -9.92 2.06 -9.84
C PHE A 76 -8.93 3.04 -10.47
N GLY A 77 -8.02 2.50 -11.28
CA GLY A 77 -7.08 3.29 -12.06
C GLY A 77 -7.65 3.65 -13.42
N THR A 78 -7.58 4.94 -13.78
CA THR A 78 -7.97 5.42 -15.10
C THR A 78 -6.77 5.59 -16.01
N THR A 79 -6.79 4.90 -17.15
CA THR A 79 -5.85 5.13 -18.25
C THR A 79 -6.61 4.92 -19.55
N SER A 80 -6.07 5.40 -20.69
CA SER A 80 -6.60 5.04 -22.01
C SER A 80 -6.63 3.52 -22.17
N ALA A 81 -7.48 3.00 -23.04
CA ALA A 81 -7.52 1.58 -23.40
C ALA A 81 -6.18 1.21 -24.05
N VAL A 82 -5.24 0.77 -23.24
CA VAL A 82 -3.87 0.39 -23.63
C VAL A 82 -3.72 -1.11 -23.42
N PRO A 83 -2.82 -1.76 -24.16
CA PRO A 83 -2.55 -3.19 -24.06
C PRO A 83 -2.14 -3.65 -22.66
N GLU A 84 -2.19 -4.95 -22.47
CA GLU A 84 -1.85 -5.71 -21.26
C GLU A 84 -0.41 -5.48 -20.77
N ASP A 85 0.46 -4.88 -21.59
CA ASP A 85 1.88 -4.63 -21.30
C ASP A 85 2.16 -3.31 -20.56
N THR A 86 1.11 -2.64 -20.08
CA THR A 86 1.19 -1.37 -19.35
C THR A 86 0.43 -1.44 -18.03
N ARG A 87 0.29 -0.31 -17.34
CA ARG A 87 -0.52 -0.18 -16.12
C ARG A 87 -1.94 -0.72 -16.27
N ARG A 88 -2.54 -0.68 -17.47
CA ARG A 88 -3.87 -1.24 -17.71
C ARG A 88 -3.89 -2.72 -17.37
N GLY A 89 -2.92 -3.51 -17.80
CA GLY A 89 -2.86 -4.93 -17.52
C GLY A 89 -2.72 -5.24 -16.03
N LEU A 90 -2.02 -4.38 -15.25
CA LEU A 90 -1.96 -4.54 -13.80
C LEU A 90 -3.33 -4.31 -13.15
N TRP A 91 -4.07 -3.28 -13.61
CA TRP A 91 -5.33 -2.88 -13.01
C TRP A 91 -6.52 -3.75 -13.42
N ASP A 92 -6.55 -4.27 -14.64
CA ASP A 92 -7.63 -5.14 -15.11
C ASP A 92 -7.27 -6.65 -15.02
N TYR A 93 -6.17 -6.98 -14.34
CA TYR A 93 -5.70 -8.35 -14.08
C TYR A 93 -5.30 -9.15 -15.33
N THR A 94 -5.01 -8.47 -16.44
CA THR A 94 -4.59 -9.08 -17.71
C THR A 94 -3.10 -8.97 -17.99
N ALA A 95 -2.29 -8.54 -17.02
CA ALA A 95 -0.85 -8.39 -17.18
C ALA A 95 -0.20 -9.65 -17.75
N THR A 96 0.63 -9.45 -18.80
CA THR A 96 1.43 -10.49 -19.43
C THR A 96 2.87 -10.49 -18.89
N PRO A 97 3.67 -11.53 -19.12
CA PRO A 97 5.09 -11.54 -18.78
C PRO A 97 5.93 -10.44 -19.43
N SER A 98 5.40 -9.70 -20.39
CA SER A 98 6.06 -8.55 -21.03
C SER A 98 5.69 -7.20 -20.41
N ASN A 99 4.89 -7.17 -19.35
CA ASN A 99 4.41 -5.92 -18.75
C ASN A 99 5.56 -5.12 -18.14
N SER A 100 5.77 -3.90 -18.66
CA SER A 100 6.89 -3.00 -18.28
C SER A 100 6.77 -2.38 -16.88
N GLU A 101 5.61 -2.51 -16.22
CA GLU A 101 5.37 -1.89 -14.92
C GLU A 101 5.57 -2.88 -13.74
N MET A 102 6.19 -4.04 -14.00
CA MET A 102 6.46 -5.07 -12.98
C MET A 102 7.90 -5.04 -12.43
N GLU A 103 8.69 -4.02 -12.74
CA GLU A 103 10.08 -3.89 -12.28
C GLU A 103 10.23 -3.79 -10.75
N GLY A 104 9.15 -3.48 -10.03
CA GLY A 104 9.14 -3.53 -8.56
C GLY A 104 9.63 -4.86 -8.01
N PHE A 105 9.42 -5.98 -8.71
CA PHE A 105 9.95 -7.29 -8.34
C PHE A 105 11.48 -7.25 -8.13
N ASN A 106 12.23 -6.73 -9.10
CA ASN A 106 13.69 -6.66 -9.03
C ASN A 106 14.16 -5.70 -7.92
N TYR A 107 13.49 -4.56 -7.77
CA TYR A 107 13.84 -3.58 -6.73
C TYR A 107 13.55 -4.09 -5.31
N MET A 108 12.53 -4.93 -5.12
CA MET A 108 12.29 -5.62 -3.85
C MET A 108 13.46 -6.54 -3.50
N TYR A 109 14.03 -7.28 -4.48
CA TYR A 109 15.23 -8.10 -4.26
C TYR A 109 16.50 -7.28 -4.01
N ILE A 110 16.64 -6.10 -4.62
CA ILE A 110 17.74 -5.18 -4.27
C ILE A 110 17.63 -4.76 -2.78
N ALA A 111 16.42 -4.41 -2.32
CA ALA A 111 16.20 -4.05 -0.92
C ALA A 111 16.47 -5.24 0.03
N ILE A 112 16.01 -6.45 -0.35
CA ILE A 112 16.25 -7.68 0.42
C ILE A 112 17.75 -7.98 0.53
N ASN A 113 18.51 -7.91 -0.59
CA ASN A 113 19.93 -8.18 -0.54
C ASN A 113 20.68 -7.18 0.34
N ARG A 114 20.40 -5.88 0.21
CA ARG A 114 20.98 -4.85 1.08
C ARG A 114 20.61 -5.03 2.56
N ALA A 115 19.36 -5.43 2.83
CA ALA A 115 18.92 -5.76 4.18
C ALA A 115 19.70 -6.97 4.73
N ASN A 116 19.89 -8.00 3.91
CA ASN A 116 20.69 -9.18 4.27
C ASN A 116 22.15 -8.83 4.56
N GLU A 117 22.77 -7.96 3.75
CA GLU A 117 24.12 -7.43 4.00
C GLU A 117 24.20 -6.73 5.37
N CYS A 118 23.20 -5.89 5.70
CA CYS A 118 23.13 -5.23 7.00
C CYS A 118 22.92 -6.24 8.15
N ILE A 119 22.05 -7.23 7.97
CA ILE A 119 21.81 -8.28 8.97
C ILE A 119 23.12 -9.01 9.28
N THR A 120 23.79 -9.55 8.25
CA THR A 120 25.06 -10.29 8.43
C THR A 120 26.16 -9.41 9.03
N GLY A 121 26.33 -8.19 8.54
CA GLY A 121 27.35 -7.27 9.01
C GLY A 121 27.12 -6.85 10.47
N ILE A 122 25.89 -6.61 10.89
CA ILE A 122 25.55 -6.30 12.28
C ILE A 122 25.76 -7.52 13.17
N GLU A 123 25.32 -8.73 12.77
CA GLU A 123 25.51 -9.97 13.54
C GLU A 123 26.98 -10.25 13.85
N ASN A 124 27.89 -9.93 12.92
CA ASN A 124 29.32 -10.09 13.07
C ASN A 124 30.00 -8.94 13.86
N SER A 125 29.26 -7.85 14.11
CA SER A 125 29.81 -6.68 14.81
C SER A 125 30.04 -6.95 16.30
N PRO A 126 31.21 -6.57 16.86
CA PRO A 126 31.43 -6.59 18.30
C PRO A 126 30.40 -5.79 19.10
N LEU A 127 29.80 -4.74 18.52
CA LEU A 127 28.73 -3.96 19.17
C LEU A 127 27.49 -4.82 19.42
N PHE A 128 27.10 -5.61 18.43
CA PHE A 128 25.94 -6.50 18.55
C PHE A 128 26.22 -7.70 19.46
N ILE A 129 27.38 -8.35 19.29
CA ILE A 129 27.80 -9.53 20.09
C ILE A 129 27.85 -9.19 21.58
N ASN A 130 28.34 -7.99 21.95
CA ASN A 130 28.46 -7.54 23.33
C ASN A 130 27.21 -6.84 23.88
N SER A 131 26.19 -6.62 23.08
CA SER A 131 24.94 -5.99 23.53
C SER A 131 24.05 -6.98 24.28
N ASP A 132 23.27 -6.51 25.25
CA ASP A 132 22.28 -7.33 25.95
C ASP A 132 21.16 -7.78 24.98
N PRO A 133 20.94 -9.09 24.78
CA PRO A 133 19.92 -9.59 23.85
C PRO A 133 18.47 -9.34 24.33
N THR A 134 18.28 -8.87 25.55
CA THR A 134 16.95 -8.63 26.14
C THR A 134 16.59 -7.16 26.26
N GLN A 135 17.53 -6.25 26.00
CA GLN A 135 17.35 -4.81 26.18
C GLN A 135 17.43 -4.05 24.86
N PRO A 136 16.63 -3.01 24.68
CA PRO A 136 16.76 -2.12 23.54
C PRO A 136 18.15 -1.45 23.51
N SER A 137 18.77 -1.43 22.33
CA SER A 137 19.98 -0.66 22.03
C SER A 137 19.94 -0.22 20.57
N MET A 138 20.72 0.79 20.20
CA MET A 138 20.70 1.29 18.82
C MET A 138 21.13 0.21 17.81
N ILE A 139 22.17 -0.56 18.13
CA ILE A 139 22.62 -1.62 17.22
C ILE A 139 21.57 -2.74 17.04
N ARG A 140 20.84 -3.11 18.11
CA ARG A 140 19.72 -4.06 18.03
C ARG A 140 18.53 -3.49 17.30
N HIS A 141 18.27 -2.21 17.46
CA HIS A 141 17.25 -1.51 16.71
C HIS A 141 17.55 -1.52 15.21
N LEU A 142 18.79 -1.20 14.80
CA LEU A 142 19.23 -1.23 13.40
C LEU A 142 19.13 -2.66 12.80
N TYR A 143 19.45 -3.68 13.58
CA TYR A 143 19.24 -5.07 13.22
C TYR A 143 17.75 -5.37 12.97
N GLY A 144 16.89 -4.90 13.86
CA GLY A 144 15.44 -5.03 13.73
C GLY A 144 14.89 -4.30 12.50
N GLU A 145 15.40 -3.11 12.17
CA GLU A 145 15.03 -2.39 10.96
C GLU A 145 15.37 -3.18 9.68
N ALA A 146 16.58 -3.75 9.61
CA ALA A 146 16.99 -4.56 8.46
C ALA A 146 16.06 -5.77 8.26
N LYS A 147 15.76 -6.52 9.34
CA LYS A 147 14.80 -7.64 9.31
C LYS A 147 13.39 -7.17 8.93
N ALA A 148 12.95 -6.02 9.43
CA ALA A 148 11.63 -5.49 9.14
C ALA A 148 11.49 -5.02 7.68
N ILE A 149 12.51 -4.40 7.09
CA ILE A 149 12.50 -4.07 5.65
C ILE A 149 12.46 -5.35 4.81
N ARG A 150 13.26 -6.36 5.15
CA ARG A 150 13.22 -7.67 4.47
C ARG A 150 11.83 -8.29 4.53
N ALA A 151 11.19 -8.28 5.70
CA ALA A 151 9.84 -8.81 5.90
C ALA A 151 8.78 -8.05 5.10
N LEU A 152 8.89 -6.71 5.05
CA LEU A 152 8.00 -5.86 4.25
C LEU A 152 8.14 -6.18 2.75
N MET A 153 9.36 -6.35 2.25
CA MET A 153 9.57 -6.71 0.84
C MET A 153 9.02 -8.10 0.50
N TYR A 154 9.17 -9.08 1.39
CA TYR A 154 8.57 -10.39 1.20
C TYR A 154 7.03 -10.40 1.32
N LEU A 155 6.45 -9.53 2.14
CA LEU A 155 4.99 -9.30 2.10
C LEU A 155 4.56 -8.80 0.72
N GLU A 156 5.25 -7.81 0.15
CA GLU A 156 4.94 -7.27 -1.17
C GLU A 156 5.13 -8.32 -2.28
N LEU A 157 6.22 -9.06 -2.27
CA LEU A 157 6.49 -10.12 -3.24
C LEU A 157 5.42 -11.22 -3.19
N THR A 158 5.12 -11.73 -1.99
CA THR A 158 4.22 -12.89 -1.85
C THR A 158 2.76 -12.55 -2.14
N ARG A 159 2.31 -11.33 -1.86
CA ARG A 159 0.93 -10.91 -2.15
C ARG A 159 0.69 -10.57 -3.62
N ASN A 160 1.75 -10.21 -4.39
CA ASN A 160 1.65 -9.82 -5.78
C ASN A 160 2.07 -10.93 -6.77
N TRP A 161 3.07 -11.76 -6.45
CA TRP A 161 3.59 -12.83 -7.33
C TRP A 161 3.40 -14.24 -6.77
N GLY A 162 3.10 -14.35 -5.50
CA GLY A 162 2.87 -15.65 -4.86
C GLY A 162 4.16 -16.31 -4.37
N ASP A 163 4.46 -17.50 -4.87
CA ASP A 163 5.67 -18.23 -4.52
C ASP A 163 6.86 -17.62 -5.27
N VAL A 164 7.91 -17.26 -4.54
CA VAL A 164 9.07 -16.51 -5.05
C VAL A 164 10.37 -17.03 -4.45
N PRO A 165 11.55 -16.75 -5.01
CA PRO A 165 12.83 -17.07 -4.37
C PRO A 165 12.95 -16.50 -2.96
N PHE A 166 13.48 -17.30 -2.02
CA PHE A 166 13.64 -16.90 -0.63
C PHE A 166 15.11 -16.82 -0.25
N LEU A 167 15.61 -15.59 -0.01
CA LEU A 167 16.99 -15.28 0.29
C LEU A 167 17.08 -14.70 1.72
N THR A 168 17.76 -15.41 2.62
CA THR A 168 17.85 -15.05 4.05
C THR A 168 19.20 -14.47 4.45
N ARG A 169 20.17 -14.47 3.54
CA ARG A 169 21.50 -13.84 3.68
C ARG A 169 21.90 -13.14 2.39
N GLU A 170 22.94 -12.36 2.45
CA GLU A 170 23.55 -11.68 1.29
C GLU A 170 24.02 -12.70 0.23
N THR A 171 24.01 -12.27 -1.03
CA THR A 171 24.51 -13.08 -2.15
C THR A 171 26.03 -13.15 -2.13
N ARG A 172 26.61 -14.37 -2.20
CA ARG A 172 28.05 -14.64 -2.22
C ARG A 172 28.48 -15.22 -3.56
N PHE A 173 29.77 -15.11 -3.84
CA PHE A 173 30.35 -15.53 -5.12
C PHE A 173 30.14 -17.03 -5.43
N ASP A 174 30.05 -17.89 -4.42
CA ASP A 174 29.87 -19.33 -4.53
C ASP A 174 28.40 -19.79 -4.43
N ASP A 175 27.45 -18.86 -4.41
CA ASP A 175 26.04 -19.17 -4.31
C ASP A 175 25.47 -19.76 -5.62
N ASN A 176 24.36 -20.49 -5.46
CA ASN A 176 23.46 -20.76 -6.58
C ASN A 176 22.71 -19.47 -6.94
N PHE A 177 23.11 -18.81 -8.02
CA PHE A 177 22.49 -17.59 -8.53
C PHE A 177 21.07 -17.81 -9.12
N TYR A 178 20.63 -19.05 -9.20
CA TYR A 178 19.35 -19.43 -9.81
C TYR A 178 18.45 -20.17 -8.79
N PRO A 179 18.09 -19.53 -7.66
CA PRO A 179 17.22 -20.17 -6.68
C PRO A 179 15.82 -20.37 -7.26
N GLY A 180 15.21 -21.51 -6.98
CA GLY A 180 13.82 -21.78 -7.31
C GLY A 180 12.85 -21.00 -6.39
N ALA A 181 11.57 -21.01 -6.77
CA ALA A 181 10.53 -20.43 -5.93
C ALA A 181 10.31 -21.25 -4.64
N THR A 182 10.18 -20.56 -3.53
CA THR A 182 9.78 -21.11 -2.23
C THR A 182 8.30 -20.83 -1.99
N ASN A 183 7.62 -21.77 -1.37
CA ASN A 183 6.21 -21.59 -1.01
C ASN A 183 6.03 -20.35 -0.09
N ARG A 184 5.09 -19.48 -0.46
CA ARG A 184 4.81 -18.22 0.27
C ARG A 184 4.50 -18.42 1.75
N ASP A 185 3.87 -19.55 2.13
CA ASP A 185 3.57 -19.84 3.54
C ASP A 185 4.83 -20.00 4.35
N THR A 186 5.85 -20.65 3.79
CA THR A 186 7.17 -20.81 4.41
C THR A 186 7.86 -19.45 4.55
N ILE A 187 7.83 -18.63 3.49
CA ILE A 187 8.42 -17.29 3.51
C ILE A 187 7.76 -16.44 4.60
N GLN A 188 6.43 -16.35 4.57
CA GLN A 188 5.67 -15.52 5.52
C GLN A 188 5.84 -15.98 6.96
N ALA A 189 5.85 -17.31 7.21
CA ALA A 189 6.09 -17.85 8.55
C ALA A 189 7.48 -17.44 9.08
N HIS A 190 8.52 -17.57 8.25
CA HIS A 190 9.89 -17.22 8.63
C HIS A 190 10.04 -15.73 8.94
N VAL A 191 9.53 -14.84 8.07
CA VAL A 191 9.67 -13.39 8.32
C VAL A 191 8.82 -12.91 9.50
N ILE A 192 7.72 -13.60 9.84
CA ILE A 192 6.98 -13.35 11.08
C ILE A 192 7.84 -13.73 12.31
N GLU A 193 8.51 -14.87 12.28
CA GLU A 193 9.40 -15.32 13.35
C GLU A 193 10.60 -14.36 13.52
N ASP A 194 11.19 -13.90 12.43
CA ASP A 194 12.23 -12.86 12.44
C ASP A 194 11.79 -11.57 13.15
N LEU A 195 10.57 -11.11 12.86
CA LEU A 195 10.04 -9.89 13.49
C LEU A 195 9.70 -10.09 14.96
N ILE A 196 9.18 -11.26 15.33
CA ILE A 196 8.89 -11.63 16.74
C ILE A 196 10.18 -11.63 17.57
N GLU A 197 11.29 -12.12 16.99
CA GLU A 197 12.60 -12.14 17.63
C GLU A 197 13.11 -10.73 17.95
N VAL A 198 13.03 -9.79 16.98
CA VAL A 198 13.66 -8.48 17.11
C VAL A 198 12.78 -7.43 17.80
N GLU A 199 11.45 -7.60 17.77
CA GLU A 199 10.49 -6.63 18.29
C GLU A 199 10.79 -6.14 19.70
N PRO A 200 11.14 -7.02 20.69
CA PRO A 200 11.34 -6.59 22.07
C PRO A 200 12.53 -5.64 22.27
N THR A 201 13.50 -5.66 21.38
CA THR A 201 14.73 -4.87 21.47
C THR A 201 14.75 -3.62 20.61
N MET A 202 13.62 -3.28 19.98
CA MET A 202 13.47 -2.07 19.18
C MET A 202 12.89 -0.91 20.00
N TYR A 203 13.20 0.32 19.57
CA TYR A 203 12.64 1.55 20.12
C TYR A 203 11.28 1.88 19.49
N TYR A 204 10.39 2.53 20.23
CA TYR A 204 9.18 3.13 19.68
C TYR A 204 9.48 4.44 18.93
N ALA A 205 8.56 4.87 18.06
CA ALA A 205 8.75 6.07 17.24
C ALA A 205 9.09 7.33 18.07
N GLY A 206 8.44 7.54 19.21
CA GLY A 206 8.72 8.67 20.09
C GLY A 206 10.12 8.68 20.76
N GLU A 207 10.86 7.57 20.66
CA GLU A 207 12.22 7.40 21.17
C GLU A 207 13.29 7.60 20.07
N LEU A 208 12.87 7.83 18.81
CA LEU A 208 13.72 8.04 17.64
C LEU A 208 13.63 9.52 17.17
N THR A 209 14.72 10.03 16.60
CA THR A 209 14.76 11.38 16.03
C THR A 209 13.85 11.49 14.80
N GLU A 210 13.91 10.52 13.91
CA GLU A 210 13.15 10.44 12.66
C GLU A 210 11.73 9.90 12.86
N LYS A 211 11.40 9.47 14.08
CA LYS A 211 10.06 9.04 14.50
C LYS A 211 9.46 7.97 13.56
N VAL A 212 8.34 8.32 12.90
CA VAL A 212 7.57 7.41 12.02
C VAL A 212 8.18 7.22 10.63
N GLU A 213 9.20 8.01 10.26
CA GLU A 213 9.95 7.82 9.01
C GLU A 213 10.98 6.67 9.11
N ARG A 214 11.13 6.07 10.29
CA ARG A 214 11.89 4.85 10.53
C ARG A 214 10.99 3.74 11.07
N LEU A 215 11.31 2.50 10.66
CA LEU A 215 10.68 1.31 11.25
C LEU A 215 11.01 1.27 12.73
N ASN A 216 9.97 1.22 13.52
CA ASN A 216 10.03 1.29 14.97
C ASN A 216 9.22 0.13 15.59
N ARG A 217 9.32 -0.04 16.89
CA ARG A 217 8.68 -1.15 17.60
C ARG A 217 7.16 -1.25 17.32
N GLY A 218 6.46 -0.11 17.36
CA GLY A 218 5.02 -0.07 17.09
C GLY A 218 4.69 -0.47 15.63
N ALA A 219 5.49 0.01 14.68
CA ALA A 219 5.37 -0.38 13.27
C ALA A 219 5.62 -1.87 13.05
N VAL A 220 6.61 -2.45 13.74
CA VAL A 220 6.92 -3.89 13.66
C VAL A 220 5.79 -4.72 14.26
N GLN A 221 5.20 -4.30 15.38
CA GLN A 221 4.00 -4.97 15.94
C GLN A 221 2.83 -4.96 14.96
N GLY A 222 2.55 -3.84 14.31
CA GLY A 222 1.54 -3.74 13.25
C GLY A 222 1.88 -4.57 12.00
N LEU A 223 3.15 -4.64 11.61
CA LEU A 223 3.61 -5.45 10.48
C LEU A 223 3.48 -6.96 10.76
N ILE A 224 3.79 -7.41 11.98
CA ILE A 224 3.56 -8.80 12.42
C ILE A 224 2.07 -9.14 12.29
N ALA A 225 1.19 -8.27 12.77
CA ALA A 225 -0.26 -8.49 12.68
C ALA A 225 -0.74 -8.59 11.23
N ARG A 226 -0.30 -7.69 10.35
CA ARG A 226 -0.66 -7.69 8.92
C ARG A 226 -0.11 -8.93 8.19
N LEU A 227 1.15 -9.31 8.43
CA LEU A 227 1.75 -10.53 7.89
C LEU A 227 0.99 -11.77 8.37
N ALA A 228 0.65 -11.83 9.66
CA ALA A 228 -0.09 -12.94 10.25
C ALA A 228 -1.49 -13.09 9.64
N LEU A 229 -2.26 -12.01 9.49
CA LEU A 229 -3.56 -12.05 8.79
C LEU A 229 -3.43 -12.43 7.31
N THR A 230 -2.33 -12.03 6.65
CA THR A 230 -2.04 -12.43 5.27
C THR A 230 -1.74 -13.93 5.19
N ARG A 231 -0.89 -14.46 6.10
CA ARG A 231 -0.51 -15.88 6.17
C ARG A 231 -1.69 -16.78 6.57
N GLY A 232 -2.55 -16.31 7.46
CA GLY A 232 -3.77 -17.00 7.89
C GLY A 232 -4.96 -16.82 6.95
N GLY A 233 -4.86 -15.93 5.95
CA GLY A 233 -5.92 -15.63 5.00
C GLY A 233 -5.93 -16.56 3.79
N TRP A 234 -6.90 -16.32 2.90
CA TRP A 234 -6.99 -16.98 1.61
C TRP A 234 -5.97 -16.44 0.61
N SER A 235 -5.49 -17.31 -0.28
CA SER A 235 -4.64 -16.90 -1.40
C SER A 235 -4.72 -17.90 -2.55
N LEU A 236 -4.44 -17.41 -3.78
CA LEU A 236 -4.42 -18.23 -4.97
C LEU A 236 -3.16 -19.12 -4.99
N ARG A 237 -3.35 -20.43 -5.20
CA ARG A 237 -2.27 -21.43 -5.23
C ARG A 237 -2.14 -22.04 -6.61
N PRO A 238 -0.90 -22.23 -7.11
CA PRO A 238 -0.68 -22.85 -8.41
C PRO A 238 -1.01 -24.35 -8.39
N ASP A 239 -1.37 -24.88 -9.56
CA ASP A 239 -1.25 -26.31 -9.81
C ASP A 239 0.18 -26.57 -10.31
N LEU A 240 1.00 -27.20 -9.47
CA LEU A 240 2.41 -27.46 -9.78
C LEU A 240 2.58 -28.48 -10.92
N ASN A 241 1.57 -29.33 -11.17
CA ASN A 241 1.56 -30.33 -12.23
C ASN A 241 1.01 -29.78 -13.56
N ASN A 242 0.20 -28.70 -13.49
CA ASN A 242 -0.37 -28.05 -14.66
C ASN A 242 -0.22 -26.51 -14.56
N PRO A 243 0.91 -25.93 -14.98
CA PRO A 243 1.15 -24.49 -14.92
C PRO A 243 0.12 -23.64 -15.67
N SER A 244 -0.59 -24.22 -16.65
CA SER A 244 -1.63 -23.52 -17.41
C SER A 244 -2.99 -23.47 -16.69
N ALA A 245 -3.17 -24.23 -15.60
CA ALA A 245 -4.41 -24.18 -14.83
C ALA A 245 -4.53 -22.85 -14.05
N PRO A 246 -5.76 -22.34 -13.83
CA PRO A 246 -5.99 -21.10 -13.07
C PRO A 246 -5.64 -21.22 -11.57
N GLY A 247 -5.30 -22.44 -11.09
CA GLY A 247 -5.01 -22.69 -9.69
C GLY A 247 -6.28 -22.83 -8.84
N ARG A 248 -6.14 -22.56 -7.53
CA ARG A 248 -7.26 -22.61 -6.60
C ARG A 248 -7.07 -21.61 -5.46
N MET A 249 -8.16 -21.05 -4.96
CA MET A 249 -8.15 -20.34 -3.68
C MET A 249 -7.99 -21.34 -2.54
N TYR A 250 -7.13 -21.01 -1.58
CA TYR A 250 -6.80 -21.90 -0.47
C TYR A 250 -6.51 -21.08 0.80
N ARG A 251 -7.01 -21.55 1.93
CA ARG A 251 -6.70 -21.06 3.28
C ARG A 251 -5.96 -22.17 4.02
N PRO A 252 -4.78 -21.91 4.60
CA PRO A 252 -4.03 -22.93 5.33
C PRO A 252 -4.78 -23.45 6.56
N ALA A 253 -4.63 -24.74 6.87
CA ALA A 253 -5.36 -25.35 7.99
C ALA A 253 -4.93 -24.80 9.37
N ASP A 254 -3.72 -24.25 9.47
CA ASP A 254 -3.16 -23.63 10.68
C ASP A 254 -3.48 -22.15 10.81
N TYR A 255 -4.45 -21.64 10.07
CA TYR A 255 -4.77 -20.21 9.99
C TYR A 255 -5.08 -19.57 11.35
N LEU A 256 -5.75 -20.27 12.27
CA LEU A 256 -6.06 -19.77 13.61
C LEU A 256 -4.81 -19.44 14.43
N LYS A 257 -3.70 -20.16 14.22
CA LYS A 257 -2.40 -19.81 14.85
C LYS A 257 -1.99 -18.39 14.45
N TYR A 258 -2.15 -18.02 13.19
CA TYR A 258 -1.75 -16.71 12.69
C TYR A 258 -2.75 -15.61 13.07
N TYR A 259 -4.04 -15.93 13.16
CA TYR A 259 -5.01 -15.00 13.74
C TYR A 259 -4.72 -14.72 15.22
N GLN A 260 -4.25 -15.74 15.98
CA GLN A 260 -3.80 -15.52 17.36
C GLN A 260 -2.58 -14.59 17.42
N ILE A 261 -1.57 -14.79 16.55
CA ILE A 261 -0.40 -13.89 16.47
C ILE A 261 -0.86 -12.45 16.13
N ALA A 262 -1.79 -12.29 15.20
CA ALA A 262 -2.31 -10.98 14.84
C ALA A 262 -3.03 -10.31 16.02
N ALA A 263 -3.87 -11.04 16.75
CA ALA A 263 -4.55 -10.54 17.95
C ALA A 263 -3.55 -10.13 19.04
N ASP A 264 -2.55 -10.96 19.30
CA ASP A 264 -1.59 -10.72 20.38
C ASP A 264 -0.72 -9.50 20.12
N TYR A 265 -0.18 -9.33 18.90
CA TYR A 265 0.67 -8.19 18.55
C TYR A 265 -0.10 -6.90 18.39
N SER A 266 -1.32 -6.95 17.86
CA SER A 266 -2.22 -5.79 17.85
C SER A 266 -2.59 -5.36 19.27
N ARG A 267 -2.97 -6.30 20.14
CA ARG A 267 -3.27 -6.04 21.56
C ARG A 267 -2.07 -5.44 22.28
N LYS A 268 -0.87 -5.98 22.07
CA LYS A 268 0.38 -5.50 22.68
C LYS A 268 0.62 -4.03 22.34
N LEU A 269 0.39 -3.62 21.10
CA LEU A 269 0.50 -2.22 20.71
C LEU A 269 -0.60 -1.36 21.35
N ILE A 270 -1.84 -1.80 21.32
CA ILE A 270 -2.99 -1.07 21.92
C ILE A 270 -2.75 -0.85 23.41
N GLU A 271 -2.40 -1.90 24.15
CA GLU A 271 -2.16 -1.84 25.60
C GLU A 271 -0.90 -1.04 25.96
N SER A 272 0.03 -0.85 25.02
CA SER A 272 1.22 -0.03 25.26
C SER A 272 0.90 1.45 25.50
N GLY A 273 -0.24 1.93 24.99
CA GLY A 273 -0.64 3.34 25.07
C GLY A 273 0.32 4.32 24.36
N ARG A 274 1.20 3.81 23.48
CA ARG A 274 2.23 4.61 22.79
C ARG A 274 1.68 5.38 21.59
N HIS A 275 0.54 4.95 21.06
CA HIS A 275 -0.10 5.56 19.91
C HIS A 275 -1.58 5.80 20.17
N THR A 276 -2.14 6.80 19.50
CA THR A 276 -3.56 7.15 19.52
C THR A 276 -4.00 7.50 18.11
N LEU A 277 -5.30 7.51 17.84
CA LEU A 277 -5.81 8.06 16.59
C LEU A 277 -5.55 9.58 16.55
N ALA A 278 -5.27 10.12 15.36
CA ALA A 278 -5.22 11.56 15.15
C ALA A 278 -6.57 12.22 15.49
N SER A 279 -6.57 13.49 15.82
CA SER A 279 -7.76 14.24 16.27
C SER A 279 -8.88 14.27 15.23
N SER A 280 -8.52 14.18 13.94
CA SER A 280 -9.46 14.04 12.83
C SER A 280 -8.87 13.17 11.71
N PHE A 281 -9.76 12.60 10.90
CA PHE A 281 -9.34 11.82 9.74
C PHE A 281 -8.54 12.64 8.72
N LYS A 282 -8.89 13.91 8.52
CA LYS A 282 -8.19 14.82 7.61
C LYS A 282 -6.76 15.10 8.08
N GLU A 283 -6.56 15.25 9.37
CA GLU A 283 -5.26 15.62 9.96
C GLU A 283 -4.16 14.61 9.62
N VAL A 284 -4.49 13.31 9.56
CA VAL A 284 -3.55 12.24 9.21
C VAL A 284 -2.81 12.55 7.90
N PHE A 285 -3.54 12.92 6.86
CA PHE A 285 -2.99 13.14 5.51
C PHE A 285 -2.52 14.57 5.29
N TYR A 286 -3.16 15.53 5.96
CA TYR A 286 -2.71 16.92 5.97
C TYR A 286 -1.32 17.04 6.60
N ASN A 287 -1.08 16.35 7.71
CA ASN A 287 0.23 16.31 8.36
C ASN A 287 1.32 15.77 7.42
N GLN A 288 1.05 14.75 6.62
CA GLN A 288 1.99 14.26 5.60
C GLN A 288 2.32 15.34 4.55
N CYS A 289 1.30 16.07 4.07
CA CYS A 289 1.50 17.19 3.13
C CYS A 289 2.28 18.36 3.76
N GLN A 290 2.19 18.53 5.08
CA GLN A 290 2.85 19.59 5.86
C GLN A 290 4.19 19.17 6.47
N GLU A 291 4.65 17.94 6.24
CA GLU A 291 5.88 17.38 6.82
C GLU A 291 5.85 17.44 8.36
N ILE A 292 4.70 17.08 8.97
CA ILE A 292 4.49 17.04 10.41
C ILE A 292 4.41 15.57 10.85
N TYR A 293 5.33 15.15 11.73
CA TYR A 293 5.47 13.75 12.17
C TYR A 293 5.48 13.68 13.70
N PRO A 294 4.31 13.59 14.38
CA PRO A 294 4.23 13.59 15.84
C PRO A 294 4.94 12.40 16.50
N GLY A 295 4.80 11.21 15.95
CA GLY A 295 5.45 10.00 16.45
C GLY A 295 4.68 9.22 17.52
N ASN A 296 3.50 9.68 17.91
CA ASN A 296 2.62 9.04 18.90
C ASN A 296 1.13 9.12 18.51
N ASP A 297 0.84 9.51 17.27
CA ASP A 297 -0.51 9.60 16.71
C ASP A 297 -0.86 8.35 15.87
N ASP A 298 -1.73 8.54 14.86
CA ASP A 298 -2.23 7.46 14.00
C ASP A 298 -1.14 6.81 13.14
N MET A 299 -0.11 7.58 12.71
CA MET A 299 0.95 7.04 11.87
C MET A 299 1.95 6.21 12.67
N LEU A 300 2.14 4.94 12.27
CA LEU A 300 3.14 4.06 12.85
C LEU A 300 4.43 4.01 12.02
N TYR A 301 4.27 3.95 10.70
CA TYR A 301 5.40 3.98 9.77
C TYR A 301 4.97 4.48 8.41
N GLU A 302 5.77 5.36 7.84
CA GLU A 302 5.67 5.81 6.46
C GLU A 302 7.04 5.81 5.77
N VAL A 303 7.05 5.53 4.48
CA VAL A 303 8.28 5.61 3.69
C VAL A 303 8.60 7.08 3.46
N ALA A 304 9.76 7.51 3.97
CA ALA A 304 10.25 8.86 3.83
C ALA A 304 10.56 9.21 2.37
N MET A 305 10.12 10.38 1.95
CA MET A 305 10.28 10.91 0.61
C MET A 305 10.86 12.33 0.66
N ALA A 306 11.37 12.81 -0.47
CA ALA A 306 11.97 14.15 -0.54
C ALA A 306 11.41 14.95 -1.71
N LEU A 307 11.05 16.19 -1.46
CA LEU A 307 10.56 17.15 -2.46
C LEU A 307 11.56 17.26 -3.62
N ASN A 308 11.06 17.22 -4.85
CA ASN A 308 11.81 17.25 -6.11
C ASN A 308 12.72 16.03 -6.35
N TYR A 309 12.60 14.99 -5.51
CA TYR A 309 13.44 13.79 -5.63
C TYR A 309 12.62 12.53 -5.92
N ASN A 310 11.55 12.28 -5.17
CA ASN A 310 10.69 11.12 -5.33
C ASN A 310 9.26 11.38 -4.84
N SER A 311 8.42 10.35 -4.86
CA SER A 311 6.98 10.32 -4.54
C SER A 311 6.08 10.86 -5.64
N ALA A 312 5.15 10.01 -6.06
CA ALA A 312 4.05 10.38 -6.95
C ALA A 312 2.71 10.63 -6.20
N VAL A 313 2.73 10.63 -4.87
CA VAL A 313 1.59 11.01 -4.01
C VAL A 313 1.28 12.50 -4.22
N GLY A 314 0.01 12.88 -4.22
CA GLY A 314 -0.41 14.25 -4.58
C GLY A 314 -0.42 14.52 -6.08
N HIS A 315 0.36 13.77 -6.90
CA HIS A 315 0.35 13.88 -8.36
C HIS A 315 -0.51 12.79 -9.02
N ASN A 316 -0.26 11.51 -8.72
CA ASN A 316 -1.01 10.39 -9.31
C ASN A 316 -2.22 9.99 -8.48
N ILE A 317 -2.21 10.24 -7.19
CA ILE A 317 -3.33 10.10 -6.26
C ILE A 317 -3.47 11.39 -5.45
N GLY A 318 -4.68 11.86 -5.23
CA GLY A 318 -4.96 13.10 -4.52
C GLY A 318 -5.99 13.95 -5.25
N VAL A 319 -6.06 15.23 -4.91
CA VAL A 319 -6.97 16.17 -5.58
C VAL A 319 -6.40 16.58 -6.94
N ARG A 320 -7.23 16.46 -7.98
CA ARG A 320 -6.82 16.78 -9.34
C ARG A 320 -6.66 18.29 -9.55
N ILE A 321 -5.54 18.68 -10.16
CA ILE A 321 -5.28 20.03 -10.70
C ILE A 321 -5.02 19.84 -12.19
N GLU A 322 -5.87 20.44 -13.06
CA GLU A 322 -5.69 20.34 -14.51
C GLU A 322 -4.38 20.99 -14.94
N LYS A 323 -3.80 20.46 -16.03
CA LYS A 323 -2.49 20.90 -16.51
C LYS A 323 -2.52 22.40 -16.86
N ASN A 324 -1.60 23.15 -16.27
CA ASN A 324 -1.40 24.57 -16.48
C ASN A 324 0.08 24.91 -16.21
N SER A 325 0.51 26.10 -16.66
CA SER A 325 1.88 26.63 -16.44
C SER A 325 1.89 27.87 -15.54
N PHE A 326 0.81 28.11 -14.82
CA PHE A 326 0.59 29.36 -14.08
C PHE A 326 0.49 29.17 -12.57
N SER A 327 -0.01 28.02 -12.12
CA SER A 327 -0.16 27.72 -10.71
C SER A 327 1.17 27.31 -10.08
N ILE A 328 1.54 27.94 -8.96
CA ILE A 328 2.73 27.56 -8.17
C ILE A 328 2.66 26.12 -7.60
N TYR A 329 1.48 25.51 -7.61
CA TYR A 329 1.29 24.12 -7.19
C TYR A 329 1.57 23.12 -8.32
N GLY A 330 1.86 23.60 -9.55
CA GLY A 330 1.98 22.76 -10.74
C GLY A 330 0.63 22.12 -11.11
N PHE A 331 0.67 20.85 -11.54
CA PHE A 331 -0.54 20.10 -11.86
C PHE A 331 -0.50 18.69 -11.25
N SER A 332 -1.65 18.02 -11.23
CA SER A 332 -1.76 16.63 -10.79
C SER A 332 -2.60 15.82 -11.77
N ASN A 333 -2.06 14.68 -12.21
CA ASN A 333 -2.68 13.88 -13.25
C ASN A 333 -3.80 12.96 -12.72
N VAL A 334 -3.70 12.58 -11.49
CA VAL A 334 -4.60 11.69 -10.74
C VAL A 334 -5.13 10.53 -11.59
N TYR A 335 -4.50 9.38 -11.43
CA TYR A 335 -4.94 8.15 -12.10
C TYR A 335 -6.02 7.40 -11.32
N TYR A 336 -6.09 7.64 -9.99
CA TYR A 336 -6.93 6.88 -9.07
C TYR A 336 -8.19 7.63 -8.71
N ASN A 337 -9.30 6.93 -8.87
CA ASN A 337 -10.62 7.46 -8.65
C ASN A 337 -11.41 6.47 -7.81
N VAL A 338 -12.33 6.97 -7.02
CA VAL A 338 -13.28 6.14 -6.28
C VAL A 338 -14.52 5.87 -7.12
N THR A 339 -15.16 4.75 -6.87
CA THR A 339 -16.43 4.40 -7.50
C THR A 339 -17.59 5.18 -6.85
N LEU A 340 -18.61 5.56 -7.62
CA LEU A 340 -19.78 6.21 -7.03
C LEU A 340 -20.53 5.33 -6.03
N PRO A 341 -20.71 4.01 -6.25
CA PRO A 341 -21.28 3.14 -5.21
C PRO A 341 -20.55 3.22 -3.88
N PHE A 342 -19.21 3.37 -3.89
CA PHE A 342 -18.44 3.60 -2.67
C PHE A 342 -18.74 4.97 -2.04
N MET A 343 -18.76 6.06 -2.82
CA MET A 343 -19.11 7.39 -2.32
C MET A 343 -20.47 7.40 -1.62
N TYR A 344 -21.45 6.64 -2.13
CA TYR A 344 -22.79 6.54 -1.56
C TYR A 344 -22.96 5.38 -0.58
N SER A 345 -21.89 4.71 -0.18
CA SER A 345 -21.92 3.69 0.88
C SER A 345 -21.71 4.26 2.28
N PHE A 346 -21.17 5.47 2.39
CA PHE A 346 -20.97 6.14 3.68
C PHE A 346 -22.31 6.48 4.34
N ALA A 347 -22.38 6.27 5.64
CA ALA A 347 -23.54 6.71 6.42
C ALA A 347 -23.60 8.25 6.47
N GLN A 348 -24.80 8.78 6.66
CA GLN A 348 -24.97 10.23 6.81
C GLN A 348 -24.20 10.73 8.03
N GLY A 349 -23.40 11.78 7.84
CA GLY A 349 -22.55 12.37 8.88
C GLY A 349 -21.17 11.74 9.01
N ASP A 350 -20.83 10.69 8.22
CA ASP A 350 -19.47 10.18 8.17
C ASP A 350 -18.54 11.19 7.48
N MET A 351 -17.68 11.85 8.25
CA MET A 351 -16.80 12.93 7.78
C MET A 351 -15.70 12.42 6.85
N ARG A 352 -15.44 11.11 6.77
CA ARG A 352 -14.42 10.53 5.89
C ARG A 352 -14.83 10.58 4.43
N ARG A 353 -16.14 10.60 4.13
CA ARG A 353 -16.66 10.64 2.75
C ARG A 353 -16.08 11.81 1.97
N ASP A 354 -16.19 13.00 2.49
CA ASP A 354 -15.83 14.24 1.79
C ASP A 354 -14.30 14.42 1.67
N ILE A 355 -13.53 13.65 2.44
CA ILE A 355 -12.07 13.57 2.33
C ILE A 355 -11.66 12.49 1.32
N SER A 356 -12.33 11.32 1.35
CA SER A 356 -12.00 10.19 0.46
C SER A 356 -12.60 10.33 -0.94
N CYS A 357 -13.66 11.13 -1.12
CA CYS A 357 -14.43 11.22 -2.36
C CYS A 357 -14.62 12.68 -2.77
N VAL A 358 -13.68 13.24 -3.53
CA VAL A 358 -13.73 14.65 -3.97
C VAL A 358 -14.49 14.78 -5.30
N PRO A 359 -15.66 15.45 -5.32
CA PRO A 359 -16.51 15.56 -6.51
C PRO A 359 -16.13 16.75 -7.42
N TYR A 360 -14.95 17.32 -7.25
CA TYR A 360 -14.46 18.45 -8.03
C TYR A 360 -12.98 18.28 -8.42
N LEU A 361 -12.53 19.11 -9.33
CA LEU A 361 -11.13 19.30 -9.70
C LEU A 361 -10.80 20.79 -9.72
N TRP A 362 -9.52 21.15 -9.74
CA TRP A 362 -9.06 22.51 -9.88
C TRP A 362 -8.58 22.76 -11.29
N GLN A 363 -9.01 23.90 -11.87
CA GLN A 363 -8.63 24.35 -13.20
C GLN A 363 -8.15 25.80 -13.11
N TRP A 364 -7.10 26.14 -13.85
CA TRP A 364 -6.65 27.52 -13.95
C TRP A 364 -7.65 28.34 -14.77
N ASN A 365 -8.09 29.45 -14.22
CA ASN A 365 -8.93 30.43 -14.92
C ASN A 365 -8.06 31.63 -15.30
N GLU A 366 -7.89 31.86 -16.63
CA GLU A 366 -7.04 32.94 -17.14
C GLU A 366 -7.63 34.32 -16.87
N GLU A 367 -8.97 34.47 -16.81
CA GLU A 367 -9.62 35.74 -16.55
C GLU A 367 -9.42 36.20 -15.09
N THR A 368 -9.50 35.28 -14.15
CA THR A 368 -9.36 35.58 -12.73
C THR A 368 -7.92 35.41 -12.21
N GLY A 369 -7.04 34.80 -12.99
CA GLY A 369 -5.64 34.57 -12.66
C GLY A 369 -5.43 33.63 -11.46
N ARG A 370 -6.33 32.67 -11.24
CA ARG A 370 -6.26 31.72 -10.13
C ARG A 370 -6.80 30.34 -10.49
N LEU A 371 -6.57 29.37 -9.60
CA LEU A 371 -7.24 28.07 -9.65
C LEU A 371 -8.69 28.22 -9.19
N GLU A 372 -9.61 27.61 -9.91
CA GLU A 372 -11.04 27.53 -9.61
C GLU A 372 -11.52 26.08 -9.70
N GLN A 373 -12.52 25.74 -8.88
CA GLN A 373 -13.11 24.41 -8.89
C GLN A 373 -14.07 24.24 -10.06
N GLU A 374 -14.06 23.05 -10.66
CA GLU A 374 -15.02 22.54 -11.62
C GLU A 374 -15.56 21.18 -11.17
N PRO A 375 -16.83 20.83 -11.49
CA PRO A 375 -17.36 19.54 -11.10
C PRO A 375 -16.61 18.39 -11.81
N ALA A 376 -16.28 17.35 -11.05
CA ALA A 376 -15.61 16.18 -11.56
C ALA A 376 -16.54 15.36 -12.48
N ASP A 377 -15.96 14.66 -13.46
CA ASP A 377 -16.69 13.65 -14.23
C ASP A 377 -16.96 12.43 -13.30
N PRO A 378 -18.23 12.13 -12.96
CA PRO A 378 -18.56 11.07 -12.01
C PRO A 378 -18.17 9.67 -12.48
N VAL A 379 -17.94 9.48 -13.80
CA VAL A 379 -17.56 8.17 -14.36
C VAL A 379 -16.09 7.85 -14.07
N ARG A 380 -15.21 8.86 -13.98
CA ARG A 380 -13.77 8.62 -13.97
C ARG A 380 -12.91 9.69 -13.28
N ARG A 381 -13.50 10.63 -12.53
CA ARG A 381 -12.73 11.74 -11.95
C ARG A 381 -13.14 12.15 -10.54
N VAL A 382 -13.89 11.30 -9.83
CA VAL A 382 -14.09 11.48 -8.38
C VAL A 382 -12.83 10.99 -7.69
N CYS A 383 -12.03 11.93 -7.22
CA CYS A 383 -10.68 11.66 -6.73
C CYS A 383 -10.66 11.20 -5.27
N VAL A 384 -9.60 10.49 -4.89
CA VAL A 384 -9.23 10.28 -3.48
C VAL A 384 -8.60 11.58 -2.97
N GLY A 385 -9.28 12.28 -2.06
CA GLY A 385 -8.85 13.62 -1.60
C GLY A 385 -7.95 13.63 -0.37
N LYS A 386 -7.43 12.47 0.06
CA LYS A 386 -6.54 12.36 1.23
C LYS A 386 -5.30 13.25 1.12
N TRP A 387 -4.76 13.39 -0.06
CA TRP A 387 -3.59 14.23 -0.34
C TRP A 387 -3.93 15.31 -1.36
N SER A 388 -3.30 16.48 -1.21
CA SER A 388 -3.43 17.56 -2.16
C SER A 388 -2.13 18.33 -2.29
N LYS A 389 -1.72 18.66 -3.51
CA LYS A 389 -0.60 19.58 -3.72
C LYS A 389 -0.88 20.97 -3.16
N LEU A 390 -2.16 21.35 -3.04
CA LEU A 390 -2.57 22.62 -2.42
C LEU A 390 -2.30 22.67 -0.91
N ASP A 391 -2.19 21.50 -0.28
CA ASP A 391 -1.90 21.35 1.14
C ASP A 391 -0.41 21.14 1.42
N MET A 392 0.47 21.13 0.40
CA MET A 392 1.92 20.96 0.61
C MET A 392 2.51 22.17 1.33
N LYS A 393 3.37 21.92 2.33
CA LYS A 393 4.14 22.93 3.05
C LYS A 393 4.94 23.83 2.11
N THR A 394 5.56 23.25 1.11
CA THR A 394 6.30 23.95 0.05
C THR A 394 5.67 23.63 -1.30
N PRO A 395 5.08 24.61 -1.99
CA PRO A 395 4.56 24.40 -3.36
C PRO A 395 5.66 23.91 -4.30
N GLN A 396 5.30 22.95 -5.17
CA GLN A 396 6.27 22.29 -6.07
C GLN A 396 6.77 23.19 -7.22
N GLY A 397 6.10 24.33 -7.47
CA GLY A 397 6.41 25.24 -8.59
C GLY A 397 5.55 24.99 -9.83
N TYR A 398 5.59 25.94 -10.74
CA TYR A 398 4.71 26.01 -11.92
C TYR A 398 4.74 24.77 -12.82
N ASN A 399 5.87 24.11 -12.95
CA ASN A 399 6.04 22.89 -13.76
C ASN A 399 6.11 21.61 -12.93
N GLY A 400 5.75 21.69 -11.64
CA GLY A 400 5.82 20.55 -10.74
C GLY A 400 4.87 19.42 -11.16
N GLU A 401 5.43 18.22 -11.35
CA GLU A 401 4.70 16.99 -11.67
C GLU A 401 4.86 15.96 -10.54
N TYR A 402 5.68 14.94 -10.82
CA TYR A 402 6.08 13.93 -9.84
C TYR A 402 7.04 14.51 -8.80
N ASN A 403 7.48 13.66 -7.90
CA ASN A 403 8.50 14.00 -6.90
C ASN A 403 8.01 15.06 -5.89
N THR A 404 6.79 14.87 -5.41
CA THR A 404 6.15 15.76 -4.44
C THR A 404 6.81 15.73 -3.06
N GLY A 405 7.55 14.67 -2.73
CA GLY A 405 8.12 14.48 -1.39
C GLY A 405 7.11 14.10 -0.31
N ILE A 406 5.84 13.90 -0.66
CA ILE A 406 4.84 13.43 0.31
C ILE A 406 5.10 11.97 0.63
N ASN A 407 5.27 11.64 1.91
CA ASN A 407 5.53 10.29 2.39
C ASN A 407 4.38 9.33 2.07
N TRP A 408 4.71 8.02 1.96
CA TRP A 408 3.70 6.99 1.74
C TRP A 408 3.41 6.22 3.03
N PRO A 409 2.14 6.19 3.51
CA PRO A 409 1.77 5.47 4.72
C PRO A 409 1.84 3.96 4.50
N ILE A 410 2.50 3.24 5.40
CA ILE A 410 2.56 1.78 5.40
C ILE A 410 1.62 1.20 6.43
N ILE A 411 1.67 1.66 7.68
CA ILE A 411 0.84 1.17 8.78
C ILE A 411 0.37 2.34 9.62
N ARG A 412 -0.93 2.34 9.93
CA ARG A 412 -1.56 3.31 10.83
C ARG A 412 -2.18 2.61 12.04
N TYR A 413 -2.34 3.33 13.14
CA TYR A 413 -2.94 2.80 14.36
C TYR A 413 -4.40 2.35 14.14
N ALA A 414 -5.15 3.06 13.28
CA ALA A 414 -6.48 2.61 12.86
C ALA A 414 -6.46 1.20 12.23
N ASP A 415 -5.41 0.84 11.48
CA ASP A 415 -5.26 -0.50 10.91
C ASP A 415 -5.04 -1.56 11.99
N VAL A 416 -4.23 -1.24 13.01
CA VAL A 416 -3.99 -2.15 14.15
C VAL A 416 -5.27 -2.40 14.93
N LEU A 417 -6.08 -1.35 15.18
CA LEU A 417 -7.38 -1.50 15.86
C LEU A 417 -8.32 -2.42 15.07
N LEU A 418 -8.43 -2.24 13.74
CA LEU A 418 -9.33 -3.04 12.92
C LEU A 418 -8.78 -4.46 12.66
N MET A 419 -7.46 -4.66 12.57
CA MET A 419 -6.84 -6.00 12.53
C MET A 419 -7.06 -6.76 13.84
N PHE A 420 -6.97 -6.08 14.98
CA PHE A 420 -7.31 -6.65 16.28
C PHE A 420 -8.76 -7.10 16.36
N ALA A 421 -9.69 -6.22 15.97
CA ALA A 421 -11.12 -6.53 15.98
C ALA A 421 -11.48 -7.72 15.09
N GLU A 422 -10.86 -7.82 13.90
CA GLU A 422 -11.02 -8.94 12.99
C GLU A 422 -10.50 -10.25 13.60
N ALA A 423 -9.27 -10.22 14.13
CA ALA A 423 -8.64 -11.40 14.68
C ALA A 423 -9.40 -11.95 15.91
N GLU A 424 -9.86 -11.08 16.80
CA GLU A 424 -10.69 -11.46 17.96
C GLU A 424 -12.03 -12.09 17.51
N ASN A 425 -12.71 -11.50 16.52
CA ASN A 425 -13.95 -12.03 16.01
C ASN A 425 -13.81 -13.44 15.43
N GLU A 426 -12.76 -13.66 14.62
CA GLU A 426 -12.48 -14.98 14.02
C GLU A 426 -12.13 -16.03 15.09
N LEU A 427 -11.30 -15.66 16.06
CA LEU A 427 -10.85 -16.57 17.13
C LEU A 427 -11.95 -16.98 18.09
N LYS A 428 -12.90 -16.11 18.36
CA LYS A 428 -13.98 -16.34 19.34
C LYS A 428 -15.29 -16.77 18.70
N GLY A 429 -15.43 -16.65 17.37
CA GLY A 429 -16.67 -16.93 16.66
C GLY A 429 -17.80 -15.93 16.93
N ALA A 430 -17.47 -14.81 17.58
CA ALA A 430 -18.34 -13.67 17.82
C ALA A 430 -17.50 -12.47 18.29
N PRO A 431 -17.94 -11.21 18.11
CA PRO A 431 -17.19 -10.05 18.57
C PRO A 431 -17.08 -10.01 20.09
N THR A 432 -15.84 -9.84 20.58
CA THR A 432 -15.59 -9.56 22.00
C THR A 432 -15.86 -8.09 22.32
N ASP A 433 -15.99 -7.76 23.63
CA ASP A 433 -16.12 -6.36 24.04
C ASP A 433 -14.89 -5.53 23.61
N SER A 434 -13.69 -6.10 23.67
CA SER A 434 -12.46 -5.47 23.21
C SER A 434 -12.47 -5.24 21.68
N ALA A 435 -12.98 -6.19 20.90
CA ALA A 435 -13.14 -6.03 19.45
C ALA A 435 -14.15 -4.91 19.12
N ARG A 436 -15.29 -4.85 19.84
CA ARG A 436 -16.26 -3.75 19.70
C ARG A 436 -15.67 -2.41 20.07
N MET A 437 -14.87 -2.34 21.17
CA MET A 437 -14.21 -1.10 21.59
C MET A 437 -13.24 -0.60 20.51
N ALA A 438 -12.44 -1.48 19.91
CA ALA A 438 -11.52 -1.10 18.83
C ALA A 438 -12.25 -0.55 17.60
N LEU A 439 -13.36 -1.17 17.18
CA LEU A 439 -14.20 -0.65 16.10
C LEU A 439 -14.84 0.70 16.46
N LYS A 440 -15.37 0.83 17.70
CA LYS A 440 -15.96 2.09 18.18
C LYS A 440 -14.94 3.23 18.20
N GLU A 441 -13.67 2.98 18.53
CA GLU A 441 -12.63 4.00 18.56
C GLU A 441 -12.40 4.60 17.16
N VAL A 442 -12.29 3.77 16.12
CA VAL A 442 -12.16 4.24 14.73
C VAL A 442 -13.41 5.02 14.30
N ARG A 443 -14.60 4.52 14.61
CA ARG A 443 -15.85 5.17 14.23
C ARG A 443 -16.08 6.50 14.96
N LYS A 444 -15.68 6.64 16.23
CA LYS A 444 -15.77 7.91 16.97
C LYS A 444 -15.03 9.05 16.28
N ARG A 445 -13.87 8.78 15.69
CA ARG A 445 -13.15 9.77 14.89
C ARG A 445 -13.89 10.13 13.59
N ALA A 446 -14.67 9.21 13.04
CA ALA A 446 -15.38 9.38 11.77
C ALA A 446 -16.66 10.20 11.87
N PHE A 447 -17.28 10.27 13.04
CA PHE A 447 -18.56 10.95 13.25
C PHE A 447 -18.43 12.12 14.23
N PRO A 448 -19.23 13.19 14.06
CA PRO A 448 -19.35 14.24 15.07
C PRO A 448 -19.99 13.72 16.36
N ALA A 449 -19.66 14.35 17.47
CA ALA A 449 -20.00 13.85 18.82
C ALA A 449 -21.52 13.65 19.08
N ASP A 450 -22.36 14.46 18.46
CA ASP A 450 -23.84 14.36 18.55
C ASP A 450 -24.42 13.12 17.84
N LEU A 451 -23.64 12.52 16.94
CA LEU A 451 -24.01 11.28 16.26
C LEU A 451 -23.40 10.02 16.91
N HIS A 452 -22.53 10.14 17.91
CA HIS A 452 -21.85 8.97 18.51
C HIS A 452 -22.84 7.94 19.08
N ALA A 453 -23.90 8.37 19.76
CA ALA A 453 -24.87 7.43 20.33
C ALA A 453 -25.44 6.49 19.27
N ALA A 454 -25.94 7.06 18.15
CA ALA A 454 -26.60 6.26 17.11
C ALA A 454 -25.60 5.59 16.14
N MET A 455 -24.60 6.36 15.64
CA MET A 455 -23.73 5.88 14.55
C MET A 455 -22.50 5.10 15.05
N VAL A 456 -22.22 5.15 16.34
CA VAL A 456 -21.09 4.41 16.93
C VAL A 456 -21.61 3.38 17.92
N ASP A 457 -22.24 3.82 19.03
CA ASP A 457 -22.55 2.92 20.14
C ASP A 457 -23.68 1.95 19.78
N GLU A 458 -24.85 2.43 19.41
CA GLU A 458 -25.98 1.57 19.01
C GLU A 458 -25.65 0.69 17.80
N TYR A 459 -24.97 1.27 16.80
CA TYR A 459 -24.56 0.53 15.61
C TYR A 459 -23.64 -0.66 15.97
N VAL A 460 -22.56 -0.41 16.72
CA VAL A 460 -21.57 -1.46 17.03
C VAL A 460 -22.13 -2.48 18.04
N ASP A 461 -22.90 -2.01 19.04
CA ASP A 461 -23.51 -2.91 20.02
C ASP A 461 -24.57 -3.82 19.41
N GLY A 462 -25.18 -3.40 18.30
CA GLY A 462 -26.10 -4.21 17.50
C GLY A 462 -25.45 -5.34 16.71
N LEU A 463 -24.13 -5.33 16.54
CA LEU A 463 -23.36 -6.38 15.85
C LEU A 463 -23.04 -7.52 16.84
N THR A 464 -23.93 -8.52 16.92
CA THR A 464 -23.87 -9.53 17.99
C THR A 464 -23.31 -10.87 17.57
N ASP A 465 -23.26 -11.17 16.27
CA ASP A 465 -22.72 -12.42 15.73
C ASP A 465 -21.46 -12.19 14.87
N HIS A 466 -20.76 -13.30 14.59
CA HIS A 466 -19.52 -13.31 13.82
C HIS A 466 -19.65 -12.63 12.45
N ASP A 467 -20.68 -12.98 11.70
CA ASP A 467 -20.81 -12.61 10.28
C ASP A 467 -21.19 -11.14 10.13
N THR A 468 -22.16 -10.66 10.91
CA THR A 468 -22.56 -9.24 10.90
C THR A 468 -21.44 -8.31 11.36
N PHE A 469 -20.65 -8.74 12.35
CA PHE A 469 -19.49 -7.98 12.77
C PHE A 469 -18.37 -8.00 11.73
N PHE A 470 -18.13 -9.14 11.08
CA PHE A 470 -17.16 -9.24 9.98
C PHE A 470 -17.57 -8.35 8.80
N ASP A 471 -18.82 -8.37 8.38
CA ASP A 471 -19.33 -7.51 7.30
C ASP A 471 -19.17 -6.01 7.65
N ALA A 472 -19.38 -5.64 8.91
CA ALA A 472 -19.13 -4.30 9.40
C ALA A 472 -17.64 -3.93 9.29
N LEU A 473 -16.72 -4.84 9.63
CA LEU A 473 -15.28 -4.62 9.47
C LEU A 473 -14.87 -4.52 8.00
N VAL A 474 -15.45 -5.33 7.12
CA VAL A 474 -15.21 -5.25 5.67
C VAL A 474 -15.56 -3.85 5.14
N ASN A 475 -16.68 -3.28 5.59
CA ASN A 475 -17.12 -1.94 5.22
C ASN A 475 -16.28 -0.85 5.91
N GLU A 476 -16.02 -0.98 7.22
CA GLU A 476 -15.22 0.00 7.98
C GLU A 476 -13.83 0.18 7.39
N ARG A 477 -13.16 -0.93 7.04
CA ARG A 477 -11.85 -0.89 6.39
C ARG A 477 -11.90 -0.26 4.99
N ALA A 478 -13.01 -0.39 4.26
CA ALA A 478 -13.20 0.31 2.99
C ALA A 478 -13.26 1.82 3.19
N TRP A 479 -14.08 2.30 4.15
CA TRP A 479 -14.23 3.72 4.44
C TRP A 479 -12.95 4.35 5.01
N GLU A 480 -12.22 3.60 5.82
CA GLU A 480 -11.00 4.08 6.48
C GLU A 480 -9.79 4.12 5.54
N PHE A 481 -9.59 3.10 4.70
CA PHE A 481 -8.33 2.90 3.95
C PHE A 481 -8.45 3.11 2.44
N ALA A 482 -9.55 3.69 1.93
CA ALA A 482 -9.63 4.05 0.52
C ALA A 482 -8.43 4.90 0.07
N GLY A 483 -7.79 4.54 -1.01
CA GLY A 483 -6.61 5.22 -1.55
C GLY A 483 -5.26 4.82 -0.91
N GLU A 484 -5.22 3.92 0.08
CA GLU A 484 -3.97 3.51 0.76
C GLU A 484 -3.43 2.16 0.27
N SER A 485 -3.88 1.66 -0.86
CA SER A 485 -3.40 0.39 -1.47
C SER A 485 -3.58 -0.84 -0.54
N ILE A 486 -4.61 -0.85 0.30
CA ILE A 486 -4.91 -1.93 1.27
C ILE A 486 -6.08 -2.80 0.80
N ARG A 487 -7.16 -2.20 0.26
CA ARG A 487 -8.43 -2.86 -0.02
C ARG A 487 -8.34 -4.13 -0.85
N LYS A 488 -7.57 -4.12 -1.94
CA LYS A 488 -7.37 -5.28 -2.81
C LYS A 488 -6.87 -6.50 -2.03
N TYR A 489 -5.89 -6.29 -1.18
CA TYR A 489 -5.26 -7.38 -0.40
C TYR A 489 -6.15 -7.88 0.73
N ASP A 490 -6.96 -7.02 1.34
CA ASP A 490 -7.98 -7.42 2.29
C ASP A 490 -9.02 -8.33 1.60
N LEU A 491 -9.54 -7.92 0.45
CA LEU A 491 -10.50 -8.72 -0.32
C LEU A 491 -9.92 -10.07 -0.76
N ILE A 492 -8.61 -10.12 -1.10
CA ILE A 492 -7.93 -11.37 -1.45
C ILE A 492 -7.89 -12.31 -0.24
N ARG A 493 -7.38 -11.84 0.92
CA ARG A 493 -7.21 -12.68 2.10
C ARG A 493 -8.54 -13.13 2.73
N TRP A 494 -9.64 -12.43 2.44
CA TRP A 494 -11.01 -12.80 2.79
C TRP A 494 -11.71 -13.67 1.73
N ASN A 495 -11.07 -13.89 0.57
CA ASN A 495 -11.67 -14.57 -0.60
C ASN A 495 -12.90 -13.83 -1.18
N LEU A 496 -12.93 -12.52 -1.11
CA LEU A 496 -14.04 -11.67 -1.54
C LEU A 496 -13.77 -10.88 -2.83
N LEU A 497 -12.52 -10.87 -3.35
CA LEU A 497 -12.15 -9.96 -4.44
C LEU A 497 -13.05 -10.11 -5.67
N ARG A 498 -13.22 -11.33 -6.17
CA ARG A 498 -14.02 -11.60 -7.38
C ARG A 498 -15.50 -11.24 -7.17
N GLU A 499 -16.05 -11.66 -6.04
CA GLU A 499 -17.46 -11.40 -5.68
C GLU A 499 -17.73 -9.88 -5.61
N LYS A 500 -16.88 -9.13 -4.91
CA LYS A 500 -17.02 -7.68 -4.76
C LYS A 500 -16.87 -6.91 -6.07
N LEU A 501 -16.03 -7.40 -7.00
CA LEU A 501 -15.91 -6.81 -8.34
C LEU A 501 -17.16 -7.07 -9.20
N ILE A 502 -17.76 -8.25 -9.11
CA ILE A 502 -19.01 -8.57 -9.79
C ILE A 502 -20.15 -7.72 -9.20
N GLU A 503 -20.25 -7.66 -7.88
CA GLU A 503 -21.23 -6.82 -7.17
C GLU A 503 -21.08 -5.34 -7.57
N LEU A 504 -19.87 -4.84 -7.69
CA LEU A 504 -19.62 -3.45 -8.12
C LEU A 504 -20.19 -3.17 -9.52
N LYS A 505 -19.99 -4.05 -10.51
CA LYS A 505 -20.55 -3.85 -11.86
C LYS A 505 -22.08 -3.77 -11.82
N GLN A 506 -22.72 -4.61 -11.03
CA GLN A 506 -24.17 -4.56 -10.85
C GLN A 506 -24.59 -3.28 -10.14
N ASN A 507 -23.90 -2.89 -9.06
CA ASN A 507 -24.17 -1.66 -8.32
C ASN A 507 -24.03 -0.40 -9.20
N LEU A 508 -23.04 -0.34 -10.09
CA LEU A 508 -22.86 0.77 -11.06
C LEU A 508 -24.04 0.85 -12.03
N PHE A 509 -24.49 -0.31 -12.55
CA PHE A 509 -25.62 -0.37 -13.46
C PHE A 509 -26.94 0.03 -12.77
N ASP A 510 -27.22 -0.55 -11.59
CA ASP A 510 -28.40 -0.25 -10.81
C ASP A 510 -28.47 1.22 -10.39
N MET A 511 -27.34 1.79 -9.96
CA MET A 511 -27.24 3.20 -9.62
C MET A 511 -27.60 4.09 -10.83
N GLY A 512 -27.06 3.77 -12.00
CA GLY A 512 -27.33 4.51 -13.23
C GLY A 512 -28.81 4.50 -13.61
N ILE A 513 -29.51 3.38 -13.42
CA ILE A 513 -30.94 3.24 -13.74
C ILE A 513 -31.82 3.82 -12.65
N GLN A 514 -31.60 3.40 -11.38
CA GLN A 514 -32.48 3.76 -10.27
C GLN A 514 -32.44 5.25 -9.95
N SER A 515 -31.28 5.91 -10.08
CA SER A 515 -31.17 7.36 -9.92
C SER A 515 -31.97 8.16 -10.97
N ARG A 516 -32.17 7.60 -12.18
CA ARG A 516 -33.00 8.21 -13.23
C ARG A 516 -34.49 8.02 -13.02
N ASN A 517 -34.88 6.94 -12.32
CA ASN A 517 -36.28 6.61 -12.02
C ASN A 517 -36.46 6.29 -10.52
N PRO A 518 -36.40 7.29 -9.63
CA PRO A 518 -36.51 7.09 -8.18
C PRO A 518 -37.81 6.37 -7.75
N SER A 519 -38.90 6.60 -8.47
CA SER A 519 -40.22 5.97 -8.18
C SER A 519 -40.24 4.45 -8.40
N GLY A 520 -39.27 3.93 -9.17
CA GLY A 520 -39.11 2.49 -9.36
C GLY A 520 -38.56 1.75 -8.14
N GLY A 521 -38.08 2.46 -7.11
CA GLY A 521 -37.48 1.90 -5.91
C GLY A 521 -36.07 1.36 -6.15
N GLY A 522 -35.55 0.67 -5.13
CA GLY A 522 -34.22 0.04 -5.14
C GLY A 522 -33.18 0.77 -4.28
N LYS A 523 -32.03 0.14 -4.11
CA LYS A 523 -30.91 0.60 -3.25
C LYS A 523 -30.45 2.04 -3.57
N TYR A 524 -30.49 2.42 -4.84
CA TYR A 524 -29.99 3.70 -5.35
C TYR A 524 -31.11 4.66 -5.81
N ALA A 525 -32.37 4.42 -5.45
CA ALA A 525 -33.50 5.30 -5.82
C ALA A 525 -33.35 6.72 -5.26
N ASN A 526 -32.70 6.88 -4.11
CA ASN A 526 -32.53 8.17 -3.44
C ASN A 526 -31.21 8.88 -3.78
N VAL A 527 -30.28 8.24 -4.54
CA VAL A 527 -29.08 8.93 -4.97
C VAL A 527 -29.37 9.90 -6.13
N PRO A 528 -28.63 11.00 -6.26
CA PRO A 528 -29.00 12.05 -7.21
C PRO A 528 -28.66 11.67 -8.65
N ASN A 529 -29.66 11.77 -9.55
CA ASN A 529 -29.40 11.75 -10.99
C ASN A 529 -28.61 12.99 -11.42
N TYR A 530 -28.89 14.13 -10.80
CA TYR A 530 -28.24 15.42 -11.08
C TYR A 530 -27.77 16.07 -9.79
N ILE A 531 -26.60 16.71 -9.86
CA ILE A 531 -26.14 17.74 -8.91
C ILE A 531 -26.31 19.12 -9.51
N TYR A 532 -26.28 20.13 -8.66
CA TYR A 532 -26.42 21.53 -9.05
C TYR A 532 -25.27 22.32 -8.44
N TYR A 533 -24.59 23.11 -9.25
CA TYR A 533 -23.43 23.86 -8.79
C TYR A 533 -23.44 25.31 -9.24
N LYS A 534 -22.80 26.15 -8.48
CA LYS A 534 -22.39 27.51 -8.86
C LYS A 534 -21.02 27.80 -8.28
N LYS A 535 -20.29 28.73 -8.92
CA LYS A 535 -19.00 29.21 -8.41
C LYS A 535 -19.21 30.30 -7.36
N ASN A 536 -18.49 30.18 -6.26
CA ASN A 536 -18.37 31.23 -5.24
C ASN A 536 -17.35 32.30 -5.69
N SER A 537 -17.35 33.45 -5.02
CA SER A 537 -16.42 34.55 -5.31
C SER A 537 -14.95 34.18 -5.09
N ASP A 538 -14.66 33.15 -4.28
CA ASP A 538 -13.31 32.62 -4.03
C ASP A 538 -12.88 31.54 -5.04
N GLY A 539 -13.74 31.16 -5.99
CA GLY A 539 -13.49 30.14 -7.00
C GLY A 539 -13.82 28.72 -6.56
N THR A 540 -14.31 28.50 -5.34
CA THR A 540 -14.83 27.21 -4.90
C THR A 540 -16.22 26.95 -5.48
N LEU A 541 -16.67 25.67 -5.44
CA LEU A 541 -18.03 25.29 -5.83
C LEU A 541 -18.96 25.23 -4.61
N ASP A 542 -20.13 25.84 -4.75
CA ASP A 542 -21.31 25.51 -3.94
C ASP A 542 -22.08 24.43 -4.70
N ILE A 543 -22.08 23.19 -4.16
CA ILE A 543 -22.73 22.02 -4.77
C ILE A 543 -23.98 21.66 -3.95
N LYS A 544 -25.12 21.58 -4.61
CA LYS A 544 -26.40 21.12 -4.03
C LYS A 544 -26.87 19.83 -4.69
N GLY A 545 -27.64 19.07 -3.96
CA GLY A 545 -28.21 17.83 -4.45
C GLY A 545 -27.19 16.67 -4.48
N LEU A 546 -26.06 16.76 -3.77
CA LEU A 546 -25.11 15.64 -3.71
C LEU A 546 -25.65 14.48 -2.86
N ASP A 547 -26.42 14.78 -1.83
CA ASP A 547 -26.94 13.79 -0.87
C ASP A 547 -28.41 13.41 -1.12
N GLN A 548 -29.10 14.06 -2.03
CA GLN A 548 -30.51 13.79 -2.32
C GLN A 548 -30.92 14.25 -3.70
N ASN A 549 -31.90 13.54 -4.28
CA ASN A 549 -32.54 14.01 -5.50
C ASN A 549 -33.30 15.33 -5.26
N MET A 550 -33.05 16.31 -6.11
CA MET A 550 -33.80 17.57 -6.12
C MET A 550 -34.80 17.59 -7.27
N THR A 551 -35.99 18.10 -7.02
CA THR A 551 -37.10 18.15 -7.99
C THR A 551 -36.97 19.30 -9.00
N SER A 552 -36.18 20.33 -8.69
CA SER A 552 -35.99 21.52 -9.54
C SER A 552 -34.57 22.07 -9.43
N THR A 553 -34.14 22.76 -10.49
CA THR A 553 -32.86 23.48 -10.49
C THR A 553 -32.97 24.73 -9.61
N PRO A 554 -32.13 24.91 -8.57
CA PRO A 554 -32.11 26.14 -7.80
C PRO A 554 -31.72 27.34 -8.67
N THR A 555 -32.26 28.52 -8.36
CA THR A 555 -31.95 29.75 -9.08
C THR A 555 -30.46 30.08 -9.03
N GLY A 556 -29.83 30.31 -10.15
CA GLY A 556 -28.42 30.66 -10.28
C GLY A 556 -27.46 29.45 -10.25
N TYR A 557 -27.99 28.21 -10.28
CA TYR A 557 -27.17 27.01 -10.35
C TYR A 557 -27.21 26.38 -11.75
N THR A 558 -26.11 25.75 -12.13
CA THR A 558 -25.99 24.90 -13.32
C THR A 558 -26.27 23.46 -12.95
N ARG A 559 -27.11 22.79 -13.75
CA ARG A 559 -27.43 21.37 -13.57
C ARG A 559 -26.35 20.51 -14.24
N TYR A 560 -25.85 19.48 -13.51
CA TYR A 560 -24.87 18.56 -14.01
C TYR A 560 -25.29 17.12 -13.72
N GLN A 561 -25.33 16.25 -14.77
CA GLN A 561 -25.74 14.86 -14.60
C GLN A 561 -24.68 14.09 -13.82
N TRP A 562 -25.12 13.36 -12.79
CA TRP A 562 -24.27 12.68 -11.83
C TRP A 562 -24.43 11.16 -11.90
N CYS A 563 -25.13 10.49 -10.99
CA CYS A 563 -25.24 9.03 -10.96
C CYS A 563 -25.86 8.41 -12.22
N GLY A 564 -26.76 9.12 -12.88
CA GLY A 564 -27.33 8.66 -14.15
C GLY A 564 -26.33 8.51 -15.29
N ARG A 565 -25.12 9.07 -15.18
CA ARG A 565 -24.04 8.89 -16.18
C ARG A 565 -23.37 7.50 -16.13
N MET A 566 -23.66 6.67 -15.13
CA MET A 566 -23.13 5.29 -15.06
C MET A 566 -23.61 4.42 -16.21
N VAL A 567 -24.77 4.74 -16.80
CA VAL A 567 -25.34 4.03 -17.94
C VAL A 567 -25.49 4.94 -19.16
N GLU A 568 -25.49 4.31 -20.34
CA GLU A 568 -25.80 4.94 -21.61
C GLU A 568 -26.88 4.15 -22.36
N THR A 569 -27.55 4.78 -23.32
CA THR A 569 -28.57 4.11 -24.12
C THR A 569 -27.96 3.57 -25.40
N GLN A 570 -28.12 2.29 -25.65
CA GLN A 570 -27.75 1.63 -26.90
C GLN A 570 -28.93 0.82 -27.42
N ASN A 571 -29.34 1.02 -28.65
CA ASN A 571 -30.47 0.32 -29.28
C ASN A 571 -31.80 0.37 -28.47
N GLY A 572 -32.02 1.47 -27.73
CA GLY A 572 -33.21 1.65 -26.91
C GLY A 572 -33.12 1.04 -25.49
N GLU A 573 -32.04 0.33 -25.16
CA GLU A 573 -31.80 -0.27 -23.86
C GLU A 573 -30.69 0.46 -23.10
N PHE A 574 -30.77 0.45 -21.77
CA PHE A 574 -29.67 0.94 -20.93
C PHE A 574 -28.58 -0.11 -20.81
N ILE A 575 -27.34 0.32 -21.04
CA ILE A 575 -26.14 -0.50 -20.80
C ILE A 575 -25.20 0.25 -19.88
N LEU A 576 -24.34 -0.48 -19.16
CA LEU A 576 -23.27 0.10 -18.38
C LEU A 576 -22.29 0.85 -19.30
N LYS A 577 -21.83 2.02 -18.91
CA LYS A 577 -20.82 2.79 -19.63
C LYS A 577 -19.63 1.91 -20.00
N LYS A 578 -19.22 1.99 -21.28
CA LYS A 578 -18.14 1.16 -21.84
C LYS A 578 -16.81 1.28 -21.09
N GLU A 579 -16.54 2.42 -20.45
CA GLU A 579 -15.36 2.65 -19.63
C GLU A 579 -15.23 1.60 -18.52
N TYR A 580 -16.33 1.22 -17.88
CA TYR A 580 -16.33 0.22 -16.83
C TYR A 580 -16.00 -1.19 -17.34
N ASN A 581 -16.26 -1.49 -18.62
CA ASN A 581 -15.83 -2.74 -19.24
C ASN A 581 -14.32 -2.79 -19.49
N TYR A 582 -13.64 -1.64 -19.55
CA TYR A 582 -12.18 -1.59 -19.57
C TYR A 582 -11.55 -1.73 -18.19
N TYR A 583 -12.24 -1.21 -17.14
CA TYR A 583 -11.73 -1.28 -15.77
C TYR A 583 -12.00 -2.64 -15.14
N TYR A 584 -13.14 -3.26 -15.45
CA TYR A 584 -13.64 -4.50 -14.86
C TYR A 584 -14.07 -5.48 -15.97
N ARG A 585 -13.10 -6.17 -16.57
CA ARG A 585 -13.30 -7.00 -17.76
C ARG A 585 -14.01 -8.31 -17.44
N ASP A 586 -15.08 -8.62 -18.15
CA ASP A 586 -15.85 -9.85 -17.96
C ASP A 586 -15.01 -11.11 -18.21
N VAL A 587 -14.05 -11.07 -19.15
CA VAL A 587 -13.14 -12.19 -19.41
C VAL A 587 -12.31 -12.59 -18.19
N VAL A 588 -12.07 -11.65 -17.27
CA VAL A 588 -11.35 -11.90 -16.02
C VAL A 588 -12.33 -12.28 -14.90
N LEU A 589 -13.44 -11.54 -14.76
CA LEU A 589 -14.43 -11.76 -13.70
C LEU A 589 -15.17 -13.09 -13.85
N ASN A 590 -15.28 -13.61 -15.07
CA ASN A 590 -15.89 -14.93 -15.34
C ASN A 590 -14.97 -16.12 -15.04
N GLN A 591 -13.67 -15.88 -14.74
CA GLN A 591 -12.77 -16.93 -14.29
C GLN A 591 -13.07 -17.30 -12.83
N ASP A 592 -13.01 -18.59 -12.50
CA ASP A 592 -13.16 -19.11 -11.15
C ASP A 592 -12.13 -20.22 -10.88
N PRO A 593 -11.11 -19.94 -10.08
CA PRO A 593 -10.80 -18.67 -9.41
C PRO A 593 -10.28 -17.60 -10.38
N MET A 594 -10.52 -16.34 -10.02
CA MET A 594 -9.94 -15.18 -10.71
C MET A 594 -8.43 -15.12 -10.47
N VAL A 595 -7.64 -15.03 -11.54
CA VAL A 595 -6.18 -14.92 -11.45
C VAL A 595 -5.80 -13.44 -11.21
N TYR A 596 -5.49 -13.11 -9.98
CA TYR A 596 -5.12 -11.76 -9.56
C TYR A 596 -3.59 -11.55 -9.41
N LEU A 597 -2.81 -12.63 -9.38
CA LEU A 597 -1.35 -12.56 -9.27
C LEU A 597 -0.72 -12.11 -10.59
N TYR A 598 0.36 -11.36 -10.48
CA TYR A 598 1.14 -10.94 -11.63
C TYR A 598 2.06 -12.08 -12.09
N PRO A 599 2.34 -12.19 -13.38
CA PRO A 599 3.40 -13.07 -13.86
C PRO A 599 4.78 -12.52 -13.49
N ILE A 600 5.76 -13.38 -13.36
CA ILE A 600 7.17 -12.98 -13.32
C ILE A 600 7.56 -12.50 -14.72
N HIS A 601 8.28 -11.39 -14.82
CA HIS A 601 8.67 -10.81 -16.10
C HIS A 601 9.51 -11.79 -16.93
N LYS A 602 9.30 -11.81 -18.24
CA LYS A 602 9.96 -12.75 -19.17
C LYS A 602 11.49 -12.73 -19.08
N ASP A 603 12.10 -11.55 -18.85
CA ASP A 603 13.54 -11.42 -18.73
C ASP A 603 14.06 -12.08 -17.44
N VAL A 604 13.34 -11.94 -16.32
CA VAL A 604 13.67 -12.63 -15.06
C VAL A 604 13.56 -14.16 -15.24
N ILE A 605 12.52 -14.63 -15.96
CA ILE A 605 12.38 -16.06 -16.28
C ILE A 605 13.56 -16.54 -17.15
N ALA A 606 13.94 -15.78 -18.19
CA ALA A 606 15.05 -16.12 -19.06
C ALA A 606 16.39 -16.17 -18.29
N GLU A 607 16.64 -15.18 -17.43
CA GLU A 607 17.84 -15.09 -16.60
C GLU A 607 17.89 -16.15 -15.49
N SER A 608 16.75 -16.72 -15.10
CA SER A 608 16.68 -17.77 -14.07
C SER A 608 17.24 -19.13 -14.49
N MET A 609 17.65 -19.29 -15.75
CA MET A 609 18.16 -20.56 -16.31
C MET A 609 17.21 -21.75 -16.10
N GLY A 610 15.90 -21.50 -16.06
CA GLY A 610 14.84 -22.50 -15.90
C GLY A 610 14.46 -22.84 -14.45
N SER A 611 15.05 -22.19 -13.46
CA SER A 611 14.68 -22.37 -12.05
C SER A 611 13.33 -21.74 -11.69
N LEU A 612 12.90 -20.72 -12.45
CA LEU A 612 11.61 -20.03 -12.28
C LEU A 612 10.73 -20.27 -13.52
N LYS A 613 9.43 -20.26 -13.27
CA LYS A 613 8.41 -20.35 -14.33
C LYS A 613 7.14 -19.63 -13.88
N ASN A 614 6.35 -19.17 -14.85
CA ASN A 614 5.02 -18.64 -14.60
C ASN A 614 4.00 -19.78 -14.45
N TYR A 615 2.96 -19.51 -13.67
CA TYR A 615 1.81 -20.35 -13.44
C TYR A 615 0.53 -19.64 -13.87
N TYR A 616 -0.62 -20.27 -13.63
CA TYR A 616 -1.96 -19.70 -13.84
C TYR A 616 -2.27 -19.38 -15.32
N GLY A 617 -1.59 -20.03 -16.26
CA GLY A 617 -1.74 -19.75 -17.69
C GLY A 617 -1.12 -18.41 -18.15
N LYS A 618 -0.20 -17.87 -17.38
CA LYS A 618 0.49 -16.59 -17.63
C LYS A 618 1.87 -16.78 -18.25
#